data_8288f4fb7173ee31eafc3071474cfd75
#
_entry.id   8288f4fb7173ee31eafc3071474cfd75
#
_cell.length_a   1.000
_cell.length_b   1.000
_cell.length_c   1.000
_cell.angle_alpha   90.00
_cell.angle_beta   90.00
_cell.angle_gamma   90.00
#
_symmetry.space_group_name_H-M   'P 1'
#
loop_
_entity.id
_entity.type
_entity.pdbx_description
1 polymer ?
#
loop_
_entity_poly.entity_id
_entity_poly.type
_entity_poly.pdbx_seq_one_letter_code
_entity_poly.pdbx_strand_id
1 'polypeptide(L)'
;MSEFVYLFRASAADRSAAMGTPEQAQKSLQAWMSWIRDLEANGHLKSRGQPISPDGKVVRGSRKVVTDGPYVEAKDMVLGFIVVEARDLAQAVELSRGCPMLAGDGSVEIRPVETAMMKDLERST
;
A
#
# COMPACT_ATOMS: atom_id res chain seq x y z
N MET A 1 -18.40 -9.68 0.31
CA MET A 1 -17.32 -9.04 -0.46
C MET A 1 -15.98 -9.67 -0.07
N SER A 2 -15.03 -9.61 -0.97
CA SER A 2 -13.68 -10.13 -0.72
C SER A 2 -12.75 -9.01 -0.30
N GLU A 3 -11.66 -9.37 0.39
CA GLU A 3 -10.66 -8.40 0.83
C GLU A 3 -9.48 -8.40 -0.12
N PHE A 4 -8.96 -7.20 -0.34
CA PHE A 4 -7.78 -6.97 -1.19
C PHE A 4 -6.83 -6.03 -0.47
N VAL A 5 -5.54 -6.34 -0.52
CA VAL A 5 -4.53 -5.40 -0.03
C VAL A 5 -4.05 -4.55 -1.20
N TYR A 6 -3.95 -3.24 -0.95
CA TYR A 6 -3.30 -2.30 -1.85
C TYR A 6 -1.90 -2.03 -1.30
N LEU A 7 -0.90 -2.36 -2.08
CA LEU A 7 0.49 -2.05 -1.76
C LEU A 7 0.90 -0.85 -2.61
N PHE A 8 1.24 0.24 -1.94
CA PHE A 8 1.63 1.48 -2.61
C PHE A 8 3.13 1.45 -2.86
N ARG A 9 3.52 1.54 -4.13
CA ARG A 9 4.90 1.35 -4.55
C ARG A 9 5.38 2.57 -5.31
N ALA A 10 6.58 3.06 -4.94
CA ALA A 10 7.23 4.18 -5.60
C ALA A 10 8.71 4.18 -5.25
N SER A 11 9.48 5.04 -5.92
CA SER A 11 10.86 5.28 -5.53
C SER A 11 10.92 6.26 -4.35
N ALA A 12 12.06 6.25 -3.65
CA ALA A 12 12.31 7.25 -2.61
C ALA A 12 12.33 8.67 -3.18
N ALA A 13 12.83 8.83 -4.42
CA ALA A 13 12.84 10.12 -5.10
C ALA A 13 11.43 10.65 -5.37
N ASP A 14 10.52 9.78 -5.84
CA ASP A 14 9.12 10.16 -6.06
C ASP A 14 8.44 10.57 -4.75
N ARG A 15 8.70 9.83 -3.68
CA ARG A 15 8.17 10.18 -2.36
C ARG A 15 8.68 11.54 -1.89
N SER A 16 9.96 11.79 -2.04
CA SER A 16 10.57 13.07 -1.68
C SER A 16 10.00 14.22 -2.51
N ALA A 17 9.76 13.99 -3.80
CA ALA A 17 9.16 15.00 -4.69
C ALA A 17 7.73 15.34 -4.26
N ALA A 18 6.94 14.34 -3.90
CA ALA A 18 5.56 14.52 -3.45
C ALA A 18 5.50 15.28 -2.11
N MET A 19 6.52 15.15 -1.27
CA MET A 19 6.60 15.76 0.05
C MET A 19 7.53 16.96 0.11
N GLY A 20 7.99 17.47 -1.05
CA GLY A 20 9.11 18.41 -1.17
C GLY A 20 8.95 19.72 -0.42
N THR A 21 7.84 20.44 -0.60
CA THR A 21 7.55 21.66 0.17
C THR A 21 6.41 21.42 1.14
N PRO A 22 6.27 22.23 2.20
CA PRO A 22 5.12 22.10 3.10
C PRO A 22 3.78 22.15 2.37
N GLU A 23 3.66 22.99 1.34
CA GLU A 23 2.43 23.09 0.55
C GLU A 23 2.18 21.83 -0.28
N GLN A 24 3.22 21.28 -0.89
CA GLN A 24 3.13 20.03 -1.65
C GLN A 24 2.76 18.86 -0.74
N ALA A 25 3.41 18.77 0.42
CA ALA A 25 3.12 17.74 1.41
C ALA A 25 1.67 17.81 1.88
N GLN A 26 1.16 19.02 2.13
CA GLN A 26 -0.21 19.20 2.55
C GLN A 26 -1.21 18.81 1.46
N LYS A 27 -0.96 19.19 0.21
CA LYS A 27 -1.80 18.80 -0.92
C LYS A 27 -1.82 17.28 -1.11
N SER A 28 -0.66 16.64 -1.01
CA SER A 28 -0.56 15.18 -1.10
C SER A 28 -1.36 14.52 0.00
N LEU A 29 -1.21 14.99 1.24
CA LEU A 29 -1.94 14.44 2.38
C LEU A 29 -3.45 14.62 2.23
N GLN A 30 -3.90 15.78 1.76
CA GLN A 30 -5.31 16.05 1.53
C GLN A 30 -5.89 15.12 0.45
N ALA A 31 -5.15 14.89 -0.63
CA ALA A 31 -5.58 13.98 -1.70
C ALA A 31 -5.73 12.56 -1.18
N TRP A 32 -4.76 12.07 -0.39
CA TRP A 32 -4.82 10.75 0.24
C TRP A 32 -6.01 10.62 1.18
N MET A 33 -6.22 11.62 2.05
CA MET A 33 -7.33 11.60 2.99
C MET A 33 -8.67 11.62 2.28
N SER A 34 -8.80 12.40 1.20
CA SER A 34 -10.02 12.47 0.40
C SER A 34 -10.35 11.11 -0.22
N TRP A 35 -9.37 10.46 -0.84
CA TRP A 35 -9.56 9.14 -1.45
C TRP A 35 -9.95 8.08 -0.40
N ILE A 36 -9.26 8.06 0.74
CA ILE A 36 -9.55 7.11 1.81
C ILE A 36 -10.95 7.34 2.39
N ARG A 37 -11.36 8.59 2.56
CA ARG A 37 -12.72 8.92 3.02
C ARG A 37 -13.78 8.44 2.04
N ASP A 38 -13.53 8.56 0.74
CA ASP A 38 -14.46 8.06 -0.28
C ASP A 38 -14.59 6.55 -0.21
N LEU A 39 -13.49 5.83 -0.06
CA LEU A 39 -13.54 4.38 0.13
C LEU A 39 -14.32 4.01 1.39
N GLU A 40 -14.10 4.71 2.48
CA GLU A 40 -14.80 4.47 3.75
C GLU A 40 -16.29 4.77 3.62
N ALA A 41 -16.64 5.91 3.03
CA ALA A 41 -18.03 6.35 2.87
C ALA A 41 -18.85 5.39 2.01
N ASN A 42 -18.21 4.73 1.05
CA ASN A 42 -18.86 3.77 0.16
C ASN A 42 -18.75 2.32 0.64
N GLY A 43 -18.26 2.10 1.86
CA GLY A 43 -18.20 0.77 2.47
C GLY A 43 -17.08 -0.12 1.96
N HIS A 44 -16.05 0.44 1.34
CA HIS A 44 -14.96 -0.32 0.74
C HIS A 44 -13.69 -0.36 1.58
N LEU A 45 -13.60 0.40 2.66
CA LEU A 45 -12.39 0.42 3.49
C LEU A 45 -12.49 -0.60 4.62
N LYS A 46 -11.60 -1.58 4.61
CA LYS A 46 -11.49 -2.57 5.69
C LYS A 46 -10.48 -2.14 6.74
N SER A 47 -9.33 -1.63 6.31
CA SER A 47 -8.27 -1.14 7.20
C SER A 47 -7.54 0.00 6.53
N ARG A 48 -7.26 1.05 7.30
CA ARG A 48 -6.47 2.20 6.83
C ARG A 48 -4.99 1.87 6.68
N GLY A 49 -4.56 0.68 7.12
CA GLY A 49 -3.18 0.25 7.03
C GLY A 49 -2.22 1.23 7.69
N GLN A 50 -1.04 1.33 7.12
CA GLN A 50 0.02 2.22 7.62
C GLN A 50 0.89 2.71 6.46
N PRO A 51 1.36 3.96 6.52
CA PRO A 51 2.49 4.37 5.71
C PRO A 51 3.76 3.69 6.22
N ILE A 52 4.70 3.41 5.33
CA ILE A 52 5.93 2.69 5.64
C ILE A 52 7.12 3.53 5.23
N SER A 53 8.10 3.67 6.14
CA SER A 53 9.34 4.38 5.85
C SER A 53 10.15 3.65 4.79
N PRO A 54 10.91 4.38 3.94
CA PRO A 54 11.81 3.73 2.99
C PRO A 54 13.03 3.09 3.63
N ASP A 55 13.28 3.32 4.90
CA ASP A 55 14.42 2.75 5.62
C ASP A 55 14.08 1.37 6.21
N GLY A 56 15.08 0.52 6.31
CA GLY A 56 14.86 -0.77 6.94
C GLY A 56 16.01 -1.74 6.77
N LYS A 57 15.75 -2.98 7.08
CA LYS A 57 16.70 -4.08 6.96
C LYS A 57 16.02 -5.26 6.28
N VAL A 58 16.83 -6.09 5.63
CA VAL A 58 16.37 -7.35 5.05
C VAL A 58 17.15 -8.48 5.69
N VAL A 59 16.44 -9.50 6.18
CA VAL A 59 17.05 -10.72 6.70
C VAL A 59 16.78 -11.84 5.69
N ARG A 60 17.85 -12.52 5.24
CA ARG A 60 17.74 -13.51 4.17
C ARG A 60 18.25 -14.87 4.58
N GLY A 61 17.51 -15.88 4.16
CA GLY A 61 17.92 -17.27 4.10
C GLY A 61 18.10 -17.93 5.45
N SER A 62 18.54 -19.20 5.42
CA SER A 62 18.74 -20.01 6.62
C SER A 62 19.87 -19.49 7.49
N ARG A 63 20.83 -18.77 6.91
CA ARG A 63 21.94 -18.15 7.64
C ARG A 63 21.54 -16.83 8.30
N LYS A 64 20.33 -16.32 8.01
CA LYS A 64 19.80 -15.10 8.61
C LYS A 64 20.70 -13.89 8.38
N VAL A 65 21.22 -13.75 7.16
CA VAL A 65 22.09 -12.63 6.78
C VAL A 65 21.28 -11.36 6.77
N VAL A 66 21.76 -10.34 7.48
CA VAL A 66 21.10 -9.03 7.56
C VAL A 66 21.80 -8.06 6.65
N THR A 67 21.03 -7.40 5.78
CA THR A 67 21.53 -6.34 4.89
C THR A 67 20.66 -5.11 5.06
N ASP A 68 21.20 -3.95 4.66
CA ASP A 68 20.40 -2.74 4.58
C ASP A 68 19.38 -2.92 3.45
N GLY A 69 18.19 -2.46 3.69
CA GLY A 69 17.16 -2.57 2.69
C GLY A 69 15.95 -1.70 3.02
N PRO A 70 15.02 -1.59 2.09
CA PRO A 70 15.15 -2.06 0.70
C PRO A 70 16.28 -1.34 -0.02
N TYR A 71 16.78 -1.90 -1.13
CA TYR A 71 17.86 -1.29 -1.88
C TYR A 71 17.48 0.12 -2.33
N VAL A 72 18.36 1.09 -2.07
CA VAL A 72 18.19 2.50 -2.46
C VAL A 72 18.00 2.63 -3.98
N GLU A 73 18.54 1.67 -4.73
CA GLU A 73 18.40 1.60 -6.18
C GLU A 73 17.05 1.05 -6.62
N ALA A 74 16.25 0.53 -5.69
CA ALA A 74 14.92 0.06 -6.04
C ALA A 74 14.07 1.25 -6.47
N LYS A 75 13.75 1.28 -7.75
CA LYS A 75 12.85 2.29 -8.32
C LYS A 75 11.43 2.11 -7.84
N ASP A 76 11.17 1.06 -7.07
CA ASP A 76 9.85 0.58 -6.75
C ASP A 76 9.88 -0.16 -5.42
N MET A 77 9.59 0.55 -4.35
CA MET A 77 9.52 -0.04 -3.01
C MET A 77 8.13 0.18 -2.39
N VAL A 78 7.74 -0.70 -1.49
CA VAL A 78 6.46 -0.57 -0.79
C VAL A 78 6.59 0.55 0.24
N LEU A 79 5.75 1.58 0.11
CA LEU A 79 5.74 2.75 0.98
C LEU A 79 4.46 2.86 1.81
N GLY A 80 3.63 1.84 1.78
CA GLY A 80 2.41 1.80 2.58
C GLY A 80 1.43 0.75 2.06
N PHE A 81 0.38 0.53 2.83
CA PHE A 81 -0.68 -0.38 2.45
C PHE A 81 -2.01 0.02 3.08
N ILE A 82 -3.10 -0.37 2.45
CA ILE A 82 -4.44 -0.39 3.04
C ILE A 82 -5.12 -1.70 2.64
N VAL A 83 -6.22 -2.01 3.32
CA VAL A 83 -7.04 -3.18 2.95
C VAL A 83 -8.43 -2.68 2.57
N VAL A 84 -8.91 -3.11 1.41
CA VAL A 84 -10.23 -2.75 0.90
C VAL A 84 -11.11 -3.99 0.78
N GLU A 85 -12.41 -3.74 0.76
CA GLU A 85 -13.42 -4.77 0.45
C GLU A 85 -14.03 -4.43 -0.90
N ALA A 86 -14.09 -5.41 -1.79
CA ALA A 86 -14.66 -5.24 -3.11
C ALA A 86 -15.36 -6.54 -3.52
N ARG A 87 -16.27 -6.42 -4.47
CA ARG A 87 -17.02 -7.54 -5.00
C ARG A 87 -16.10 -8.56 -5.68
N ASP A 88 -15.11 -8.07 -6.40
CA ASP A 88 -14.14 -8.87 -7.15
C ASP A 88 -12.87 -8.06 -7.43
N LEU A 89 -11.89 -8.70 -8.05
CA LEU A 89 -10.64 -8.04 -8.40
C LEU A 89 -10.84 -6.87 -9.36
N ALA A 90 -11.77 -7.00 -10.31
CA ALA A 90 -12.06 -5.93 -11.27
C ALA A 90 -12.54 -4.67 -10.55
N GLN A 91 -13.42 -4.80 -9.57
CA GLN A 91 -13.86 -3.66 -8.77
C GLN A 91 -12.72 -3.08 -7.93
N ALA A 92 -11.88 -3.95 -7.34
CA ALA A 92 -10.72 -3.48 -6.57
C ALA A 92 -9.78 -2.66 -7.45
N VAL A 93 -9.55 -3.07 -8.70
CA VAL A 93 -8.76 -2.30 -9.66
C VAL A 93 -9.43 -0.95 -9.93
N GLU A 94 -10.73 -0.93 -10.16
CA GLU A 94 -11.47 0.29 -10.46
C GLU A 94 -11.37 1.30 -9.31
N LEU A 95 -11.53 0.83 -8.06
CA LEU A 95 -11.42 1.68 -6.87
C LEU A 95 -10.01 2.26 -6.70
N SER A 96 -8.98 1.53 -7.14
CA SER A 96 -7.59 1.96 -7.01
C SER A 96 -7.25 3.17 -7.90
N ARG A 97 -8.03 3.39 -8.96
CA ARG A 97 -7.75 4.46 -9.95
C ARG A 97 -7.77 5.86 -9.35
N GLY A 98 -8.45 6.04 -8.22
CA GLY A 98 -8.47 7.32 -7.50
C GLY A 98 -7.25 7.54 -6.60
N CYS A 99 -6.32 6.60 -6.54
CA CYS A 99 -5.17 6.70 -5.64
C CYS A 99 -4.22 7.81 -6.07
N PRO A 100 -3.85 8.73 -5.16
CA PRO A 100 -2.91 9.81 -5.48
C PRO A 100 -1.52 9.34 -5.91
N MET A 101 -1.12 8.11 -5.56
CA MET A 101 0.15 7.53 -6.01
C MET A 101 0.27 7.51 -7.54
N LEU A 102 -0.87 7.40 -8.23
CA LEU A 102 -0.92 7.31 -9.69
C LEU A 102 -0.75 8.66 -10.40
N ALA A 103 -0.75 9.77 -9.65
CA ALA A 103 -0.47 11.09 -10.22
C ALA A 103 1.01 11.27 -10.58
N GLY A 104 1.91 10.48 -9.97
CA GLY A 104 3.33 10.45 -10.29
C GLY A 104 3.72 9.12 -10.94
N ASP A 105 4.94 8.68 -10.70
CA ASP A 105 5.47 7.42 -11.24
C ASP A 105 5.22 6.21 -10.33
N GLY A 106 4.39 6.38 -9.32
CA GLY A 106 4.04 5.30 -8.41
C GLY A 106 3.06 4.31 -8.98
N SER A 107 2.89 3.21 -8.28
CA SER A 107 1.95 2.16 -8.64
C SER A 107 1.21 1.63 -7.42
N VAL A 108 0.07 1.00 -7.68
CA VAL A 108 -0.69 0.27 -6.66
C VAL A 108 -0.69 -1.19 -7.07
N GLU A 109 -0.10 -2.04 -6.26
CA GLU A 109 -0.18 -3.48 -6.45
C GLU A 109 -1.40 -3.99 -5.67
N ILE A 110 -2.28 -4.70 -6.35
CA ILE A 110 -3.56 -5.14 -5.79
C ILE A 110 -3.54 -6.65 -5.67
N ARG A 111 -3.67 -7.17 -4.45
CA ARG A 111 -3.58 -8.61 -4.21
C ARG A 111 -4.73 -9.09 -3.34
N PRO A 112 -5.41 -10.18 -3.73
CA PRO A 112 -6.43 -10.76 -2.87
C PRO A 112 -5.83 -11.23 -1.55
N VAL A 113 -6.55 -10.99 -0.46
CA VAL A 113 -6.21 -11.56 0.85
C VAL A 113 -6.75 -12.99 0.89
N GLU A 114 -5.90 -13.93 1.31
CA GLU A 114 -6.31 -15.33 1.40
C GLU A 114 -7.04 -15.61 2.70
N THR A 115 -8.25 -15.11 2.82
CA THR A 115 -9.06 -15.27 4.04
C THR A 115 -9.39 -16.72 4.34
N ALA A 116 -9.54 -17.56 3.31
CA ALA A 116 -9.80 -18.99 3.49
C ALA A 116 -8.63 -19.67 4.19
N MET A 117 -7.40 -19.34 3.80
CA MET A 117 -6.19 -19.85 4.43
C MET A 117 -6.11 -19.47 5.91
N MET A 118 -6.45 -18.24 6.25
CA MET A 118 -6.46 -17.78 7.64
C MET A 118 -7.47 -18.56 8.49
N LYS A 119 -8.65 -18.82 7.95
CA LYS A 119 -9.67 -19.63 8.65
C LYS A 119 -9.18 -21.05 8.92
N ASP A 120 -8.48 -21.65 7.96
CA ASP A 120 -7.92 -22.98 8.12
C ASP A 120 -6.84 -23.02 9.20
N LEU A 121 -5.98 -21.99 9.27
CA LEU A 121 -5.00 -21.85 10.33
C LEU A 121 -5.64 -21.70 11.70
N GLU A 122 -6.68 -20.91 11.82
CA GLU A 122 -7.43 -20.73 13.06
C GLU A 122 -8.06 -22.02 13.56
N ARG A 123 -8.57 -22.86 12.64
CA ARG A 123 -9.15 -24.17 12.99
C ARG A 123 -8.09 -25.15 13.49
N SER A 124 -6.85 -25.01 13.05
CA SER A 124 -5.74 -25.90 13.42
C SER A 124 -5.18 -25.61 14.79
N THR A 125 -5.51 -24.46 15.36
CA THR A 125 -5.09 -24.05 16.69
C THR A 125 -6.23 -24.17 17.69
#